data_983d293ccfa080b61d8c9a010a5ced4e
#
_entry.id   983d293ccfa080b61d8c9a010a5ced4e
#
_cell.length_a   1.000
_cell.length_b   1.000
_cell.length_c   1.000
_cell.angle_alpha   90.00
_cell.angle_beta   90.00
_cell.angle_gamma   90.00
#
_symmetry.space_group_name_H-M   'P 1'
#
loop_
_entity.id
_entity.type
_entity.pdbx_description
1 polymer ?
#
loop_
_entity_poly.entity_id
_entity_poly.type
_entity_poly.pdbx_seq_one_letter_code
_entity_poly.pdbx_strand_id
1 'polypeptide(L)' 'MLTTTISEFRKHIKRYLDNVTRNFETLIINRGKDTGVVIMSLEEYNSLKATYHELSSKI' A
#
# COMPACT_ATOMS: atom_id res chain seq x y z
N MET A 1 7.55 5.50 -2.11
CA MET A 1 6.67 4.54 -2.80
C MET A 1 7.52 3.53 -3.55
N LEU A 2 7.23 2.25 -3.36
CA LEU A 2 7.94 1.16 -4.00
C LEU A 2 7.05 0.48 -5.03
N THR A 3 7.65 0.01 -6.10
CA THR A 3 6.93 -0.70 -7.15
C THR A 3 7.62 -2.03 -7.41
N THR A 4 6.85 -3.09 -7.52
CA THR A 4 7.42 -4.40 -7.78
C THR A 4 6.45 -5.26 -8.59
N THR A 5 6.89 -6.44 -8.97
CA THR A 5 6.04 -7.41 -9.66
C THR A 5 5.58 -8.46 -8.66
N ILE A 6 4.56 -9.23 -9.05
CA ILE A 6 4.05 -10.29 -8.17
C ILE A 6 5.13 -11.36 -7.93
N SER A 7 5.94 -11.64 -8.95
CA SER A 7 7.02 -12.62 -8.83
C SER A 7 8.07 -12.19 -7.80
N GLU A 8 8.49 -10.95 -7.87
CA GLU A 8 9.46 -10.41 -6.92
C GLU A 8 8.88 -10.32 -5.52
N PHE A 9 7.63 -9.91 -5.41
CA PHE A 9 6.97 -9.84 -4.13
C PHE A 9 6.90 -11.21 -3.45
N ARG A 10 6.56 -12.24 -4.21
CA ARG A 10 6.47 -13.60 -3.67
C ARG A 10 7.82 -14.11 -3.16
N LYS A 11 8.90 -13.70 -3.79
CA LYS A 11 10.24 -14.12 -3.37
C LYS A 11 10.68 -13.45 -2.08
N HIS A 12 10.19 -12.25 -1.81
CA HIS A 12 10.68 -11.43 -0.69
C HIS A 12 9.54 -10.81 0.11
N ILE A 13 8.50 -11.58 0.37
CA ILE A 13 7.30 -11.09 1.03
C ILE A 13 7.63 -10.38 2.35
N LYS A 14 8.36 -11.04 3.22
CA LYS A 14 8.67 -10.50 4.54
C LYS A 14 9.43 -9.17 4.44
N ARG A 15 10.38 -9.11 3.54
CA ARG A 15 11.20 -7.92 3.34
C ARG A 15 10.36 -6.74 2.88
N TYR A 16 9.46 -6.96 1.93
CA TYR A 16 8.58 -5.92 1.44
C TYR A 16 7.60 -5.46 2.52
N LEU A 17 7.03 -6.40 3.26
CA LEU A 17 6.09 -6.06 4.33
C LEU A 17 6.78 -5.31 5.46
N ASP A 18 8.02 -5.67 5.79
CA ASP A 18 8.80 -4.94 6.79
C ASP A 18 9.04 -3.51 6.35
N ASN A 19 9.38 -3.30 5.08
CA ASN A 19 9.58 -1.95 4.56
C ASN A 19 8.30 -1.12 4.64
N VAL A 20 7.18 -1.73 4.30
CA VAL A 20 5.88 -1.05 4.33
C VAL A 20 5.52 -0.62 5.75
N THR A 21 5.74 -1.50 6.73
CA THR A 21 5.33 -1.22 8.10
C THR A 21 6.33 -0.36 8.86
N ARG A 22 7.62 -0.59 8.67
CA ARG A 22 8.66 0.13 9.43
C ARG A 22 9.00 1.49 8.84
N ASN A 23 9.02 1.58 7.52
CA ASN A 23 9.42 2.80 6.83
C ASN A 23 8.25 3.60 6.29
N PHE A 24 7.03 3.16 6.58
CA PHE A 24 5.81 3.80 6.07
C PHE A 24 5.83 3.96 4.55
N GLU A 25 6.36 2.96 3.87
CA GLU A 25 6.39 2.96 2.41
C GLU A 25 5.12 2.32 1.86
N THR A 26 4.61 2.88 0.79
CA THR A 26 3.50 2.28 0.06
C THR A 26 4.08 1.41 -1.04
N LEU A 27 3.59 0.18 -1.14
CA LEU A 27 4.07 -0.77 -2.14
C LEU A 27 3.01 -0.97 -3.21
N ILE A 28 3.41 -0.83 -4.45
CA ILE A 28 2.52 -1.06 -5.59
C ILE A 28 2.98 -2.33 -6.32
N ILE A 29 2.09 -3.29 -6.45
CA ILE A 29 2.37 -4.52 -7.18
C ILE A 29 1.63 -4.46 -8.51
N ASN A 30 2.37 -4.41 -9.59
CA ASN A 30 1.80 -4.38 -10.93
C ASN A 30 1.41 -5.79 -11.35
N ARG A 31 0.19 -5.95 -11.82
CA ARG A 31 -0.33 -7.24 -12.25
C ARG A 31 -0.63 -7.29 -13.73
N GLY A 32 -0.39 -6.20 -14.43
CA GLY A 32 -0.66 -6.11 -15.84
C GLY A 32 -0.88 -4.68 -16.23
N LYS A 33 -1.39 -4.47 -17.43
CA LYS A 33 -1.66 -3.13 -17.90
C LYS A 33 -2.87 -2.56 -17.16
N ASP A 34 -2.67 -1.47 -16.47
CA ASP A 34 -3.72 -0.75 -15.74
C ASP A 34 -4.35 -1.53 -14.59
N THR A 35 -3.71 -2.59 -14.14
CA THR A 35 -4.18 -3.33 -12.97
C THR A 35 -3.04 -3.52 -11.99
N GLY A 36 -3.37 -3.50 -10.72
CA GLY A 36 -2.37 -3.66 -9.69
C GLY A 36 -2.97 -3.67 -8.31
N VAL A 37 -2.11 -3.81 -7.32
CA VAL A 37 -2.51 -3.85 -5.92
C VAL A 37 -1.64 -2.85 -5.16
N VAL A 38 -2.25 -2.16 -4.21
CA VAL A 38 -1.53 -1.24 -3.34
C VAL A 38 -1.48 -1.86 -1.95
N ILE A 39 -0.28 -1.92 -1.38
CA ILE A 39 -0.07 -2.41 -0.02
C ILE A 39 0.48 -1.29 0.82
N MET A 40 -0.17 -1.02 1.93
CA MET A 40 0.27 0.01 2.87
C MET A 40 0.06 -0.49 4.30
N SER A 41 0.66 0.18 5.26
CA SER A 41 0.47 -0.18 6.66
C SER A 41 -0.96 0.11 7.06
N LEU A 42 -1.44 -0.62 8.06
CA LEU A 42 -2.79 -0.40 8.58
C LEU A 42 -2.92 1.01 9.15
N GLU A 43 -1.86 1.51 9.75
CA GLU A 43 -1.83 2.85 10.29
C GLU A 43 -2.02 3.90 9.20
N GLU A 44 -1.32 3.74 8.09
CA GLU A 44 -1.43 4.64 6.95
C GLU A 44 -2.83 4.60 6.34
N TYR A 45 -3.36 3.40 6.19
CA TYR A 45 -4.70 3.21 5.66
C TYR A 45 -5.74 3.89 6.55
N ASN A 46 -5.63 3.73 7.86
CA ASN A 46 -6.56 4.35 8.79
C ASN A 46 -6.48 5.88 8.74
N SER A 47 -5.30 6.42 8.54
CA SER A 47 -5.11 7.85 8.41
C SER A 47 -5.80 8.38 7.15
N LEU A 48 -5.64 7.69 6.04
CA LEU A 48 -6.30 8.04 4.79
C LEU A 48 -7.81 7.94 4.91
N LYS A 49 -8.28 6.87 5.53
CA LYS A 49 -9.71 6.64 5.72
C LYS A 49 -10.34 7.71 6.60
N ALA A 50 -9.65 8.10 7.65
CA ALA A 50 -10.13 9.14 8.55
C ALA A 50 -10.27 10.48 7.83
N THR A 51 -9.27 10.83 7.02
CA THR A 51 -9.30 12.06 6.24
C THR A 51 -10.45 12.06 5.25
N TYR A 52 -10.62 10.96 4.54
CA TYR A 52 -11.70 10.82 3.58
C TYR A 52 -13.06 10.90 4.25
N HIS A 53 -13.20 10.25 5.39
CA HIS A 53 -14.44 10.22 6.14
C HIS A 53 -14.82 11.60 6.65
N GLU A 54 -13.86 12.37 7.11
CA GLU A 54 -14.06 13.75 7.53
C GLU A 54 -14.59 14.61 6.42
N LEU A 55 -13.98 14.50 5.25
CA LEU A 55 -14.40 15.25 4.08
C LEU A 55 -15.83 14.87 3.67
N SER A 56 -16.15 13.60 3.72
CA SER A 56 -17.49 13.11 3.39
C SER A 56 -18.55 13.60 4.37
N SER A 57 -18.22 13.65 5.63
CA SER A 57 -19.20 14.02 6.67
C SER A 57 -19.56 15.50 6.62
N LYS A 58 -18.82 16.30 5.91
CA LYS A 58 -19.11 17.72 5.77
C LYS A 58 -20.06 18.02 4.63
N ILE A 59 -20.36 17.04 3.85
CA ILE A 59 -21.33 17.15 2.76
C ILE A 59 -22.71 16.74 3.22
#